data_24a06cde4540f58f2eea32412ec1d035
#
_entry.id   24a06cde4540f58f2eea32412ec1d035
#
_cell.length_a   1.000
_cell.length_b   1.000
_cell.length_c   1.000
_cell.angle_alpha   90.00
_cell.angle_beta   90.00
_cell.angle_gamma   90.00
#
_symmetry.space_group_name_H-M   'P 1'
#
loop_
_entity.id
_entity.type
_entity.pdbx_description
1 polymer ?
#
loop_
_entity_poly.entity_id
_entity_poly.type
_entity_poly.pdbx_seq_one_letter_code
_entity_poly.pdbx_strand_id
1 'polypeptide(L)'
;PEEARKKFVDYYLTRHSDVQQSEMVNGAYSLPINKGGYEEWQTIEEFPPYELAIGEGETLWNTAFANGKTYQDCFDTTPEDGLRAKYPHWDDARKQVMTLELALNECRVNNGEKPFRWKKGSIASLSSYVAYQGRGHKINVSIPNADALAAFEEGQHQYYAKRGQLNMACADCHMYNSGNKVQTEILSMSLGHTTHFPV
;
A
#
# COMPACT_ATOMS: atom_id res chain seq x y z
N PRO A 1 18.23 -2.71 -7.04
CA PRO A 1 17.12 -2.47 -6.11
C PRO A 1 17.57 -2.33 -4.67
N GLU A 2 18.37 -3.25 -4.15
CA GLU A 2 18.79 -3.24 -2.74
C GLU A 2 19.61 -1.99 -2.38
N GLU A 3 20.51 -1.54 -3.24
CA GLU A 3 21.24 -0.29 -3.06
C GLU A 3 20.31 0.92 -3.07
N ALA A 4 19.31 0.95 -3.96
CA ALA A 4 18.30 2.00 -4.00
C ALA A 4 17.45 2.01 -2.72
N ARG A 5 17.02 0.83 -2.24
CA ARG A 5 16.32 0.68 -0.97
C ARG A 5 17.17 1.22 0.19
N LYS A 6 18.43 0.85 0.25
CA LYS A 6 19.34 1.33 1.31
C LYS A 6 19.48 2.85 1.29
N LYS A 7 19.77 3.44 0.14
CA LYS A 7 19.87 4.91 0.00
C LYS A 7 18.57 5.62 0.45
N PHE A 8 17.43 5.03 0.14
CA PHE A 8 16.13 5.56 0.52
C PHE A 8 15.93 5.52 2.05
N VAL A 9 16.24 4.40 2.70
CA VAL A 9 16.18 4.25 4.16
C VAL A 9 17.18 5.19 4.85
N ASP A 10 18.43 5.23 4.38
CA ASP A 10 19.49 6.09 4.91
C ASP A 10 19.11 7.58 4.84
N TYR A 11 18.41 7.99 3.78
CA TYR A 11 17.88 9.35 3.67
C TYR A 11 16.93 9.68 4.82
N TYR A 12 15.95 8.80 5.11
CA TYR A 12 15.00 9.03 6.20
C TYR A 12 15.68 9.03 7.57
N LEU A 13 16.57 8.10 7.82
CA LEU A 13 17.30 8.01 9.10
C LEU A 13 18.24 9.21 9.31
N THR A 14 18.82 9.74 8.25
CA THR A 14 19.66 10.94 8.33
C THR A 14 18.80 12.19 8.58
N ARG A 15 17.66 12.29 7.89
CA ARG A 15 16.74 13.43 8.00
C ARG A 15 16.02 13.47 9.35
N HIS A 16 15.72 12.33 9.91
CA HIS A 16 15.00 12.14 11.16
C HIS A 16 15.85 11.33 12.14
N SER A 17 17.02 11.86 12.48
CA SER A 17 18.04 11.19 13.29
C SER A 17 17.61 10.96 14.76
N ASP A 18 16.53 11.60 15.19
CA ASP A 18 15.85 11.43 16.47
C ASP A 18 14.84 10.29 16.52
N VAL A 19 14.59 9.61 15.37
CA VAL A 19 13.64 8.51 15.23
C VAL A 19 14.35 7.26 14.70
N GLN A 20 14.19 6.12 15.36
CA GLN A 20 14.73 4.86 14.88
C GLN A 20 13.84 4.25 13.78
N GLN A 21 14.43 3.47 12.89
CA GLN A 21 13.69 2.80 11.81
C GLN A 21 12.52 1.94 12.34
N SER A 22 12.69 1.29 13.48
CA SER A 22 11.64 0.48 14.12
C SER A 22 10.42 1.31 14.58
N GLU A 23 10.62 2.60 14.85
CA GLU A 23 9.56 3.51 15.29
C GLU A 23 8.77 4.09 14.10
N MET A 24 9.32 3.98 12.87
CA MET A 24 8.66 4.48 11.66
C MET A 24 7.51 3.58 11.16
N VAL A 25 7.06 2.62 11.96
CA VAL A 25 5.92 1.75 11.64
C VAL A 25 4.63 2.53 11.41
N ASN A 26 4.47 3.69 12.04
CA ASN A 26 3.33 4.58 11.85
C ASN A 26 3.61 5.71 10.85
N GLY A 27 4.64 5.56 10.01
CA GLY A 27 4.99 6.54 8.98
C GLY A 27 5.24 7.92 9.55
N ALA A 28 4.60 8.94 8.99
CA ALA A 28 4.79 10.33 9.38
C ALA A 28 4.33 10.65 10.83
N TYR A 29 3.47 9.83 11.42
CA TYR A 29 3.07 9.95 12.83
C TYR A 29 4.18 9.57 13.82
N SER A 30 5.20 8.85 13.39
CA SER A 30 6.39 8.55 14.21
C SER A 30 7.27 9.78 14.44
N LEU A 31 7.08 10.84 13.67
CA LEU A 31 7.89 12.05 13.76
C LEU A 31 7.45 12.92 14.95
N PRO A 32 8.37 13.42 15.80
CA PRO A 32 8.04 14.24 16.95
C PRO A 32 7.17 15.47 16.64
N ILE A 33 7.36 16.08 15.46
CA ILE A 33 6.55 17.22 15.00
C ILE A 33 5.06 16.87 14.84
N ASN A 34 4.74 15.59 14.66
CA ASN A 34 3.38 15.11 14.43
C ASN A 34 2.77 14.40 15.66
N LYS A 35 3.39 14.56 16.85
CA LYS A 35 2.92 13.89 18.06
C LYS A 35 1.44 14.16 18.37
N GLY A 36 0.97 15.40 18.26
CA GLY A 36 -0.45 15.73 18.46
C GLY A 36 -1.36 15.03 17.45
N GLY A 37 -0.98 15.00 16.17
CA GLY A 37 -1.70 14.26 15.13
C GLY A 37 -1.70 12.75 15.36
N TYR A 38 -0.65 12.19 15.95
CA TYR A 38 -0.60 10.79 16.34
C TYR A 38 -1.60 10.46 17.47
N GLU A 39 -1.67 11.32 18.49
CA GLU A 39 -2.63 11.18 19.59
C GLU A 39 -4.08 11.29 19.10
N GLU A 40 -4.36 12.23 18.20
CA GLU A 40 -5.67 12.36 17.55
C GLU A 40 -6.01 11.12 16.73
N TRP A 41 -5.04 10.62 15.94
CA TRP A 41 -5.22 9.39 15.16
C TRP A 41 -5.50 8.17 16.06
N GLN A 42 -4.80 8.02 17.18
CA GLN A 42 -5.06 6.94 18.14
C GLN A 42 -6.50 6.99 18.68
N THR A 43 -7.01 8.20 18.95
CA THR A 43 -8.41 8.39 19.38
C THR A 43 -9.40 7.98 18.30
N ILE A 44 -9.12 8.30 17.03
CA ILE A 44 -9.96 7.89 15.89
C ILE A 44 -9.93 6.36 15.71
N GLU A 45 -8.80 5.70 15.98
CA GLU A 45 -8.66 4.24 15.88
C GLU A 45 -9.50 3.47 16.93
N GLU A 46 -10.02 4.12 17.97
CA GLU A 46 -10.98 3.50 18.88
C GLU A 46 -12.34 3.21 18.21
N PHE A 47 -12.74 4.07 17.26
CA PHE A 47 -13.95 3.93 16.44
C PHE A 47 -13.65 4.40 15.00
N PRO A 48 -12.88 3.65 14.24
CA PRO A 48 -12.36 4.14 12.98
C PRO A 48 -13.47 4.26 11.92
N PRO A 49 -13.56 5.38 11.19
CA PRO A 49 -14.61 5.61 10.19
C PRO A 49 -14.54 4.61 9.02
N TYR A 50 -13.43 3.94 8.84
CA TYR A 50 -13.25 2.90 7.81
C TYR A 50 -13.76 1.51 8.24
N GLU A 51 -14.23 1.32 9.49
CA GLU A 51 -14.69 0.01 9.99
C GLU A 51 -15.81 -0.58 9.13
N LEU A 52 -16.75 0.27 8.69
CA LEU A 52 -17.82 -0.16 7.79
C LEU A 52 -17.28 -0.69 6.44
N ALA A 53 -16.26 -0.06 5.91
CA ALA A 53 -15.62 -0.51 4.67
C ALA A 53 -14.86 -1.83 4.86
N ILE A 54 -14.25 -2.04 6.04
CA ILE A 54 -13.62 -3.32 6.39
C ILE A 54 -14.68 -4.43 6.47
N GLY A 55 -15.81 -4.20 7.15
CA GLY A 55 -16.91 -5.18 7.23
C GLY A 55 -17.54 -5.51 5.87
N GLU A 56 -17.71 -4.51 4.99
CA GLU A 56 -18.09 -4.75 3.59
C GLU A 56 -17.04 -5.62 2.87
N GLY A 57 -15.77 -5.28 3.02
CA GLY A 57 -14.66 -6.02 2.41
C GLY A 57 -14.58 -7.48 2.88
N GLU A 58 -14.79 -7.73 4.18
CA GLU A 58 -14.89 -9.07 4.76
C GLU A 58 -16.06 -9.87 4.15
N THR A 59 -17.21 -9.23 4.06
CA THR A 59 -18.40 -9.84 3.44
C THR A 59 -18.11 -10.21 1.99
N LEU A 60 -17.50 -9.31 1.22
CA LEU A 60 -17.12 -9.57 -0.17
C LEU A 60 -16.11 -10.71 -0.30
N TRP A 61 -15.09 -10.75 0.58
CA TRP A 61 -14.06 -11.79 0.58
C TRP A 61 -14.65 -13.19 0.79
N ASN A 62 -15.61 -13.30 1.71
CA ASN A 62 -16.23 -14.56 2.10
C ASN A 62 -17.44 -14.95 1.22
N THR A 63 -17.94 -14.05 0.38
CA THR A 63 -19.09 -14.34 -0.50
C THR A 63 -18.65 -15.19 -1.68
N ALA A 64 -19.32 -16.34 -1.85
CA ALA A 64 -19.07 -17.22 -2.97
C ALA A 64 -19.50 -16.59 -4.29
N PHE A 65 -18.70 -16.79 -5.33
CA PHE A 65 -19.05 -16.53 -6.72
C PHE A 65 -20.15 -17.50 -7.20
N ALA A 66 -20.75 -17.23 -8.35
CA ALA A 66 -21.78 -18.08 -8.92
C ALA A 66 -21.36 -19.56 -9.12
N ASN A 67 -20.07 -19.82 -9.24
CA ASN A 67 -19.49 -21.16 -9.37
C ASN A 67 -19.15 -21.83 -8.02
N GLY A 68 -19.47 -21.20 -6.89
CA GLY A 68 -19.25 -21.71 -5.53
C GLY A 68 -17.84 -21.45 -4.97
N LYS A 69 -16.91 -20.89 -5.75
CA LYS A 69 -15.58 -20.48 -5.27
C LYS A 69 -15.64 -19.12 -4.56
N THR A 70 -14.62 -18.82 -3.78
CA THR A 70 -14.43 -17.53 -3.10
C THR A 70 -13.13 -16.87 -3.55
N TYR A 71 -12.84 -15.67 -3.03
CA TYR A 71 -11.55 -15.03 -3.28
C TYR A 71 -10.38 -15.88 -2.78
N GLN A 72 -10.53 -16.61 -1.66
CA GLN A 72 -9.46 -17.46 -1.13
C GLN A 72 -9.01 -18.53 -2.13
N ASP A 73 -9.91 -19.00 -3.01
CA ASP A 73 -9.55 -20.00 -4.04
C ASP A 73 -8.64 -19.43 -5.15
N CYS A 74 -8.47 -18.10 -5.21
CA CYS A 74 -7.62 -17.44 -6.20
C CYS A 74 -6.20 -17.15 -5.67
N PHE A 75 -5.98 -17.25 -4.36
CA PHE A 75 -4.73 -16.85 -3.73
C PHE A 75 -4.16 -18.01 -2.90
N ASP A 76 -2.84 -18.13 -2.90
CA ASP A 76 -2.08 -19.12 -2.13
C ASP A 76 -1.80 -18.69 -0.67
N THR A 77 -2.27 -17.48 -0.31
CA THR A 77 -2.02 -16.85 0.99
C THR A 77 -3.31 -16.17 1.45
N THR A 78 -3.61 -16.26 2.74
CA THR A 78 -4.76 -15.55 3.31
C THR A 78 -4.45 -14.07 3.56
N PRO A 79 -5.47 -13.21 3.73
CA PRO A 79 -5.25 -11.85 4.16
C PRO A 79 -4.43 -11.74 5.44
N GLU A 80 -4.74 -12.56 6.45
CA GLU A 80 -4.09 -12.64 7.77
C GLU A 80 -2.62 -13.07 7.68
N ASP A 81 -2.29 -13.93 6.71
CA ASP A 81 -0.92 -14.41 6.45
C ASP A 81 -0.11 -13.46 5.57
N GLY A 82 -0.60 -12.22 5.38
CA GLY A 82 0.12 -11.16 4.70
C GLY A 82 -0.02 -11.13 3.19
N LEU A 83 -1.17 -11.53 2.64
CA LEU A 83 -1.46 -11.43 1.20
C LEU A 83 -1.12 -10.04 0.65
N ARG A 84 -1.51 -8.96 1.34
CA ARG A 84 -1.20 -7.57 0.93
C ARG A 84 0.29 -7.32 0.78
N ALA A 85 1.11 -7.91 1.64
CA ALA A 85 2.56 -7.69 1.66
C ALA A 85 3.30 -8.29 0.45
N LYS A 86 2.65 -9.19 -0.31
CA LYS A 86 3.17 -9.77 -1.56
C LYS A 86 2.95 -8.88 -2.79
N TYR A 87 2.23 -7.77 -2.66
CA TYR A 87 1.88 -6.87 -3.77
C TYR A 87 2.51 -5.47 -3.60
N PRO A 88 2.86 -4.79 -4.72
CA PRO A 88 2.79 -5.32 -6.10
C PRO A 88 3.88 -6.35 -6.35
N HIS A 89 3.66 -7.27 -7.31
CA HIS A 89 4.69 -8.20 -7.75
C HIS A 89 4.79 -8.25 -9.28
N TRP A 90 5.89 -8.83 -9.79
CA TRP A 90 6.09 -9.06 -11.21
C TRP A 90 5.39 -10.35 -11.64
N ASP A 91 4.49 -10.26 -12.60
CA ASP A 91 3.91 -11.42 -13.29
C ASP A 91 4.72 -11.73 -14.56
N ASP A 92 5.51 -12.79 -14.49
CA ASP A 92 6.41 -13.14 -15.60
C ASP A 92 5.69 -13.68 -16.84
N ALA A 93 4.53 -14.29 -16.65
CA ALA A 93 3.72 -14.78 -17.76
C ALA A 93 3.08 -13.64 -18.57
N ARG A 94 2.69 -12.56 -17.90
CA ARG A 94 2.06 -11.39 -18.51
C ARG A 94 3.02 -10.25 -18.79
N LYS A 95 4.27 -10.35 -18.32
CA LYS A 95 5.28 -9.30 -18.43
C LYS A 95 4.78 -7.94 -17.91
N GLN A 96 4.15 -7.96 -16.75
CA GLN A 96 3.61 -6.75 -16.13
C GLN A 96 3.66 -6.79 -14.60
N VAL A 97 3.56 -5.60 -14.00
CA VAL A 97 3.36 -5.46 -12.55
C VAL A 97 1.90 -5.75 -12.21
N MET A 98 1.69 -6.68 -11.29
CA MET A 98 0.39 -7.01 -10.71
C MET A 98 0.19 -6.28 -9.41
N THR A 99 -0.87 -5.47 -9.30
CA THR A 99 -1.33 -4.92 -8.04
C THR A 99 -2.35 -5.84 -7.38
N LEU A 100 -2.57 -5.70 -6.09
CA LEU A 100 -3.59 -6.48 -5.38
C LEU A 100 -4.97 -6.28 -6.02
N GLU A 101 -5.34 -5.04 -6.31
CA GLU A 101 -6.66 -4.69 -6.89
C GLU A 101 -6.86 -5.30 -8.28
N LEU A 102 -5.78 -5.37 -9.08
CA LEU A 102 -5.83 -6.06 -10.37
C LEU A 102 -6.07 -7.55 -10.17
N ALA A 103 -5.33 -8.20 -9.27
CA ALA A 103 -5.49 -9.62 -8.96
C ALA A 103 -6.89 -9.93 -8.40
N LEU A 104 -7.44 -9.09 -7.52
CA LEU A 104 -8.81 -9.22 -7.01
C LEU A 104 -9.85 -9.14 -8.13
N ASN A 105 -9.71 -8.20 -9.05
CA ASN A 105 -10.62 -8.11 -10.20
C ASN A 105 -10.46 -9.26 -11.20
N GLU A 106 -9.25 -9.75 -11.40
CA GLU A 106 -9.02 -10.94 -12.25
C GLU A 106 -9.63 -12.19 -11.62
N CYS A 107 -9.52 -12.35 -10.30
CA CYS A 107 -10.20 -13.43 -9.60
C CYS A 107 -11.70 -13.42 -9.90
N ARG A 108 -12.37 -12.25 -9.82
CA ARG A 108 -13.79 -12.12 -10.19
C ARG A 108 -14.07 -12.54 -11.63
N VAL A 109 -13.31 -11.98 -12.58
CA VAL A 109 -13.51 -12.26 -14.01
C VAL A 109 -13.32 -13.76 -14.33
N ASN A 110 -12.31 -14.38 -13.75
CA ASN A 110 -12.02 -15.80 -13.92
C ASN A 110 -13.10 -16.71 -13.31
N ASN A 111 -13.90 -16.18 -12.38
CA ASN A 111 -15.04 -16.88 -11.78
C ASN A 111 -16.42 -16.41 -12.31
N GLY A 112 -16.44 -15.74 -13.47
CA GLY A 112 -17.66 -15.37 -14.18
C GLY A 112 -18.33 -14.09 -13.71
N GLU A 113 -17.69 -13.34 -12.81
CA GLU A 113 -18.20 -12.09 -12.28
C GLU A 113 -17.68 -10.88 -13.07
N LYS A 114 -18.41 -9.76 -12.99
CA LYS A 114 -17.94 -8.49 -13.53
C LYS A 114 -16.86 -7.88 -12.63
N PRO A 115 -15.79 -7.25 -13.19
CA PRO A 115 -14.81 -6.55 -12.38
C PRO A 115 -15.44 -5.36 -11.66
N PHE A 116 -14.97 -5.08 -10.45
CA PHE A 116 -15.32 -3.86 -9.73
C PHE A 116 -14.72 -2.62 -10.40
N ARG A 117 -15.36 -1.49 -10.22
CA ARG A 117 -14.83 -0.19 -10.67
C ARG A 117 -13.59 0.16 -9.85
N TRP A 118 -12.57 0.68 -10.55
CA TRP A 118 -11.33 1.11 -9.92
C TRP A 118 -11.52 2.27 -8.93
N LYS A 119 -10.70 2.30 -7.90
CA LYS A 119 -10.46 3.40 -6.94
C LYS A 119 -11.58 3.68 -5.94
N LYS A 120 -12.74 3.05 -6.00
CA LYS A 120 -13.84 3.33 -5.06
C LYS A 120 -14.85 2.20 -4.96
N GLY A 121 -15.67 2.25 -3.92
CA GLY A 121 -16.71 1.25 -3.65
C GLY A 121 -16.10 -0.11 -3.33
N SER A 122 -16.72 -1.17 -3.78
CA SER A 122 -16.39 -2.54 -3.36
C SER A 122 -14.94 -2.97 -3.56
N ILE A 123 -14.23 -2.45 -4.60
CA ILE A 123 -12.79 -2.75 -4.75
C ILE A 123 -11.96 -2.10 -3.63
N ALA A 124 -12.32 -0.88 -3.22
CA ALA A 124 -11.64 -0.20 -2.12
C ALA A 124 -11.92 -0.90 -0.78
N SER A 125 -13.18 -1.26 -0.51
CA SER A 125 -13.57 -2.00 0.70
C SER A 125 -12.85 -3.34 0.79
N LEU A 126 -12.82 -4.10 -0.30
CA LEU A 126 -12.14 -5.40 -0.37
C LEU A 126 -10.62 -5.27 -0.19
N SER A 127 -9.98 -4.32 -0.88
CA SER A 127 -8.55 -4.05 -0.74
C SER A 127 -8.21 -3.58 0.69
N SER A 128 -9.07 -2.75 1.30
CA SER A 128 -8.90 -2.30 2.68
C SER A 128 -9.02 -3.45 3.68
N TYR A 129 -9.97 -4.37 3.50
CA TYR A 129 -10.07 -5.58 4.33
C TYR A 129 -8.78 -6.40 4.28
N VAL A 130 -8.29 -6.70 3.07
CA VAL A 130 -7.06 -7.49 2.90
C VAL A 130 -5.85 -6.77 3.53
N ALA A 131 -5.78 -5.44 3.40
CA ALA A 131 -4.72 -4.66 4.03
C ALA A 131 -4.84 -4.63 5.56
N TYR A 132 -6.07 -4.52 6.08
CA TYR A 132 -6.34 -4.51 7.51
C TYR A 132 -5.95 -5.81 8.19
N GLN A 133 -6.33 -6.94 7.62
CA GLN A 133 -5.97 -8.27 8.12
C GLN A 133 -4.45 -8.53 8.03
N GLY A 134 -3.81 -7.99 7.00
CA GLY A 134 -2.36 -8.10 6.81
C GLY A 134 -1.51 -7.14 7.66
N ARG A 135 -2.07 -6.46 8.66
CA ARG A 135 -1.32 -5.55 9.55
C ARG A 135 -0.14 -6.25 10.21
N GLY A 136 0.97 -5.54 10.32
CA GLY A 136 2.21 -6.05 10.91
C GLY A 136 3.12 -6.80 9.96
N HIS A 137 2.63 -7.24 8.80
CA HIS A 137 3.47 -7.82 7.77
C HIS A 137 4.25 -6.74 7.02
N LYS A 138 5.55 -6.95 6.83
CA LYS A 138 6.38 -6.09 6.00
C LYS A 138 6.18 -6.44 4.53
N ILE A 139 6.18 -5.42 3.67
CA ILE A 139 6.18 -5.62 2.22
C ILE A 139 7.39 -6.49 1.85
N ASN A 140 7.10 -7.59 1.15
CA ASN A 140 8.08 -8.59 0.74
C ASN A 140 7.93 -8.86 -0.76
N VAL A 141 8.44 -7.94 -1.56
CA VAL A 141 8.38 -7.99 -3.02
C VAL A 141 9.76 -8.31 -3.56
N SER A 142 9.82 -9.25 -4.50
CA SER A 142 11.06 -9.63 -5.18
C SER A 142 11.13 -9.04 -6.59
N ILE A 143 12.36 -8.87 -7.09
CA ILE A 143 12.64 -8.49 -8.48
C ILE A 143 13.38 -9.68 -9.11
N PRO A 144 12.64 -10.63 -9.69
CA PRO A 144 13.18 -11.96 -10.01
C PRO A 144 14.05 -12.00 -11.27
N ASN A 145 13.90 -11.04 -12.20
CA ASN A 145 14.58 -11.07 -13.51
C ASN A 145 14.78 -9.66 -14.08
N ALA A 146 15.37 -9.59 -15.29
CA ALA A 146 15.69 -8.33 -15.95
C ALA A 146 14.45 -7.50 -16.34
N ASP A 147 13.36 -8.14 -16.71
CA ASP A 147 12.12 -7.44 -17.08
C ASP A 147 11.49 -6.78 -15.83
N ALA A 148 11.49 -7.49 -14.71
CA ALA A 148 11.07 -6.95 -13.42
C ALA A 148 11.98 -5.81 -12.95
N LEU A 149 13.28 -5.92 -13.19
CA LEU A 149 14.25 -4.87 -12.89
C LEU A 149 13.97 -3.61 -13.74
N ALA A 150 13.73 -3.77 -15.03
CA ALA A 150 13.38 -2.65 -15.91
C ALA A 150 12.09 -1.95 -15.45
N ALA A 151 11.07 -2.72 -15.03
CA ALA A 151 9.83 -2.15 -14.47
C ALA A 151 10.09 -1.41 -13.15
N PHE A 152 10.97 -1.92 -12.29
CA PHE A 152 11.38 -1.24 -11.06
C PHE A 152 12.10 0.08 -11.35
N GLU A 153 13.06 0.08 -12.30
CA GLU A 153 13.83 1.26 -12.69
C GLU A 153 12.92 2.33 -13.31
N GLU A 154 11.96 1.94 -14.14
CA GLU A 154 10.94 2.84 -14.67
C GLU A 154 10.08 3.43 -13.54
N GLY A 155 9.63 2.62 -12.60
CA GLY A 155 8.90 3.07 -11.43
C GLY A 155 9.71 4.06 -10.58
N GLN A 156 11.00 3.78 -10.37
CA GLN A 156 11.93 4.67 -9.69
C GLN A 156 12.08 5.99 -10.45
N HIS A 157 12.25 5.95 -11.77
CA HIS A 157 12.28 7.14 -12.60
C HIS A 157 10.99 7.97 -12.45
N GLN A 158 9.84 7.32 -12.54
CA GLN A 158 8.53 7.97 -12.39
C GLN A 158 8.35 8.61 -11.01
N TYR A 159 8.87 8.00 -9.96
CA TYR A 159 8.79 8.53 -8.59
C TYR A 159 9.55 9.83 -8.40
N TYR A 160 10.72 9.97 -9.07
CA TYR A 160 11.58 11.17 -8.96
C TYR A 160 11.39 12.18 -10.08
N ALA A 161 10.78 11.79 -11.21
CA ALA A 161 10.58 12.69 -12.35
C ALA A 161 9.52 13.74 -12.06
N LYS A 162 9.91 15.01 -12.18
CA LYS A 162 9.00 16.16 -12.08
C LYS A 162 8.11 16.24 -13.30
N ARG A 163 6.82 16.49 -13.10
CA ARG A 163 5.83 16.55 -14.17
C ARG A 163 4.63 17.42 -13.85
N GLY A 164 3.80 17.64 -14.88
CA GLY A 164 2.58 18.43 -14.76
C GLY A 164 2.85 19.92 -14.61
N GLN A 165 1.77 20.70 -14.46
CA GLN A 165 1.82 22.16 -14.38
C GLN A 165 2.57 22.64 -13.12
N LEU A 166 2.49 21.91 -12.03
CA LEU A 166 3.18 22.23 -10.79
C LEU A 166 4.65 21.80 -10.78
N ASN A 167 5.11 21.10 -11.82
CA ASN A 167 6.47 20.57 -11.93
C ASN A 167 6.92 19.82 -10.65
N MET A 168 6.07 18.91 -10.17
CA MET A 168 6.27 18.13 -8.96
C MET A 168 6.45 16.66 -9.25
N ALA A 169 7.28 16.01 -8.42
CA ALA A 169 7.47 14.56 -8.37
C ALA A 169 6.76 13.96 -7.15
N CYS A 170 6.52 12.65 -7.16
CA CYS A 170 6.03 11.94 -5.95
C CYS A 170 6.99 12.14 -4.77
N ALA A 171 8.31 12.11 -5.04
CA ALA A 171 9.34 12.33 -4.04
C ALA A 171 9.28 13.72 -3.39
N ASP A 172 8.79 14.75 -4.08
CA ASP A 172 8.69 16.09 -3.49
C ASP A 172 7.78 16.09 -2.25
N CYS A 173 6.67 15.37 -2.29
CA CYS A 173 5.75 15.24 -1.16
C CYS A 173 6.15 14.08 -0.23
N HIS A 174 6.34 12.88 -0.78
CA HIS A 174 6.44 11.64 0.01
C HIS A 174 7.86 11.31 0.49
N MET A 175 8.86 12.08 0.12
CA MET A 175 10.25 11.94 0.58
C MET A 175 10.78 13.26 1.14
N TYR A 176 10.92 14.29 0.30
CA TYR A 176 11.56 15.55 0.69
C TYR A 176 10.74 16.40 1.67
N ASN A 177 9.43 16.34 1.60
CA ASN A 177 8.50 17.05 2.49
C ASN A 177 7.64 16.11 3.36
N SER A 178 8.00 14.83 3.45
CA SER A 178 7.29 13.89 4.32
C SER A 178 7.28 14.39 5.78
N GLY A 179 6.15 14.24 6.45
CA GLY A 179 5.91 14.73 7.80
C GLY A 179 5.43 16.18 7.89
N ASN A 180 5.60 16.99 6.83
CA ASN A 180 5.01 18.32 6.75
C ASN A 180 3.50 18.24 6.46
N LYS A 181 2.78 19.32 6.71
CA LYS A 181 1.34 19.42 6.40
C LYS A 181 1.10 20.20 5.12
N VAL A 182 0.13 19.73 4.34
CA VAL A 182 -0.53 20.51 3.30
C VAL A 182 -1.97 20.70 3.74
N GLN A 183 -2.32 21.91 4.14
CA GLN A 183 -3.55 22.21 4.88
C GLN A 183 -3.63 21.35 6.16
N THR A 184 -4.59 20.46 6.27
CA THR A 184 -4.79 19.56 7.40
C THR A 184 -4.10 18.20 7.24
N GLU A 185 -3.70 17.85 6.01
CA GLU A 185 -3.16 16.53 5.68
C GLU A 185 -1.64 16.47 5.92
N ILE A 186 -1.19 15.44 6.62
CA ILE A 186 0.22 15.13 6.79
C ILE A 186 0.72 14.38 5.56
N LEU A 187 1.81 14.87 4.95
CA LEU A 187 2.46 14.19 3.84
C LEU A 187 3.11 12.90 4.33
N SER A 188 2.58 11.77 3.90
CA SER A 188 3.03 10.44 4.31
C SER A 188 4.44 10.12 3.82
N MET A 189 5.15 9.30 4.59
CA MET A 189 6.46 8.76 4.20
C MET A 189 6.28 7.54 3.31
N SER A 190 7.07 7.43 2.24
CA SER A 190 7.05 6.27 1.33
C SER A 190 7.93 5.13 1.85
N LEU A 191 7.70 4.66 3.07
CA LEU A 191 8.46 3.53 3.64
C LEU A 191 7.87 2.16 3.33
N GLY A 192 6.72 2.11 2.66
CA GLY A 192 6.17 0.88 2.10
C GLY A 192 5.68 -0.15 3.11
N HIS A 193 5.28 0.22 4.32
CA HIS A 193 4.66 -0.72 5.24
C HIS A 193 3.14 -0.79 5.09
N THR A 194 2.57 -1.93 5.49
CA THR A 194 1.18 -2.30 5.20
C THR A 194 0.16 -1.77 6.21
N THR A 195 0.60 -1.09 7.25
CA THR A 195 -0.26 -0.59 8.34
C THR A 195 -0.96 0.72 8.04
N HIS A 196 -0.55 1.43 6.97
CA HIS A 196 -1.23 2.65 6.55
C HIS A 196 -2.36 2.33 5.60
N PHE A 197 -3.57 2.74 6.00
CA PHE A 197 -4.67 2.85 5.07
C PHE A 197 -4.46 4.09 4.21
N PRO A 198 -4.66 4.01 2.89
CA PRO A 198 -4.87 5.21 2.11
C PRO A 198 -6.18 5.84 2.62
N VAL A 199 -6.07 7.01 3.17
CA VAL A 199 -7.21 7.83 3.55
C VAL A 199 -7.82 8.43 2.27
#